data_57f686b0ea405d13811ff77aa116eefa
#
_entry.id   57f686b0ea405d13811ff77aa116eefa
#
_cell.length_a   1.000
_cell.length_b   1.000
_cell.length_c   1.000
_cell.angle_alpha   90.00
_cell.angle_beta   90.00
_cell.angle_gamma   90.00
#
_symmetry.space_group_name_H-M   'P 1'
#
loop_
_entity.id
_entity.type
_entity.pdbx_description
1 polymer ?
#
loop_
_entity_poly.entity_id
_entity_poly.type
_entity_poly.pdbx_seq_one_letter_code
_entity_poly.pdbx_strand_id
1 'polypeptide(L)'
;MASITIRNLSPEAKAMLRTRAAQNGVSMEEEARRLLSNPTALSMPLLQASAVEIQSLQSKSILLIIGGGIAAYKALDLIRRLQERGAHLNIIMTKAAQKFITPLAAEALNGSAVYSDLFSREKDHDISHIRLARNADLIILAPATADRIAKMAVGIADDLAGCVLLAACCPLLIAPAMNPAMWAHPATVRNVAQLHADGVHIVGPESGKMAEQDEIGYGRMSDPLTIVASVETLLRVQEKPLSGRHFIVTSGPTYEPIDPIRYLANRSSGKQGHAIATALSHLGAAITLICGPVNLLDPQNVKTIHVQTACQMLEAVQAALPADGAIFVAAVCDWRSQTQSLQKIKKENNKTPPPLHMVENPDILATIGHASNRPSLVIGFAAETYDIIVNAQKKCVQKGADFILANDVSFHTDGTSVMGGDTNRICLVSRKTVEQWPCMSKQQVAEKLAKTIVSFFHSLSPTN
;
A
#
# COMPACT_ATOMS: atom_id res chain seq x y z
N MET A 1 -24.82 -2.36 -58.97
CA MET A 1 -23.92 -2.04 -57.83
C MET A 1 -24.56 -2.63 -56.56
N ALA A 2 -23.82 -3.46 -55.81
CA ALA A 2 -24.33 -3.97 -54.56
C ALA A 2 -24.28 -2.85 -53.49
N SER A 3 -25.35 -2.66 -52.71
CA SER A 3 -25.41 -1.69 -51.66
C SER A 3 -25.53 -2.42 -50.31
N ILE A 4 -24.86 -1.91 -49.28
CA ILE A 4 -24.92 -2.42 -47.90
C ILE A 4 -25.53 -1.32 -47.02
N THR A 5 -26.56 -1.65 -46.27
CA THR A 5 -27.16 -0.74 -45.28
C THR A 5 -26.85 -1.27 -43.88
N ILE A 6 -26.15 -0.47 -43.09
CA ILE A 6 -25.87 -0.81 -41.67
C ILE A 6 -26.90 -0.09 -40.81
N ARG A 7 -27.67 -0.84 -40.02
CA ARG A 7 -28.67 -0.33 -39.07
C ARG A 7 -28.17 -0.55 -37.62
N ASN A 8 -28.63 0.30 -36.70
CA ASN A 8 -28.33 0.20 -35.25
C ASN A 8 -26.84 0.32 -34.88
N LEU A 9 -26.09 1.17 -35.54
CA LEU A 9 -24.74 1.56 -35.05
C LEU A 9 -24.85 2.25 -33.69
N SER A 10 -23.98 1.87 -32.72
CA SER A 10 -23.90 2.55 -31.45
C SER A 10 -23.51 4.04 -31.65
N PRO A 11 -23.93 4.95 -30.75
CA PRO A 11 -23.56 6.37 -30.83
C PRO A 11 -22.03 6.58 -30.93
N GLU A 12 -21.25 5.74 -30.24
CA GLU A 12 -19.78 5.78 -30.21
C GLU A 12 -19.19 5.36 -31.59
N ALA A 13 -19.68 4.28 -32.17
CA ALA A 13 -19.25 3.82 -33.51
C ALA A 13 -19.55 4.85 -34.58
N LYS A 14 -20.71 5.54 -34.48
CA LYS A 14 -21.10 6.61 -35.39
C LYS A 14 -20.21 7.85 -35.22
N ALA A 15 -19.85 8.21 -33.98
CA ALA A 15 -18.96 9.32 -33.68
C ALA A 15 -17.54 9.04 -34.20
N MET A 16 -17.03 7.83 -34.02
CA MET A 16 -15.72 7.39 -34.49
C MET A 16 -15.62 7.43 -36.02
N LEU A 17 -16.61 6.91 -36.72
CA LEU A 17 -16.69 6.99 -38.20
C LEU A 17 -16.71 8.45 -38.70
N ARG A 18 -17.45 9.34 -38.04
CA ARG A 18 -17.51 10.76 -38.36
C ARG A 18 -16.15 11.45 -38.18
N THR A 19 -15.44 11.16 -37.08
CA THR A 19 -14.13 11.73 -36.83
C THR A 19 -13.09 11.27 -37.85
N ARG A 20 -13.08 9.99 -38.22
CA ARG A 20 -12.17 9.44 -39.25
C ARG A 20 -12.47 9.96 -40.62
N ALA A 21 -13.76 10.06 -40.99
CA ALA A 21 -14.18 10.63 -42.29
C ALA A 21 -13.70 12.09 -42.40
N ALA A 22 -13.84 12.88 -41.34
CA ALA A 22 -13.36 14.26 -41.30
C ALA A 22 -11.83 14.36 -41.42
N GLN A 23 -11.09 13.48 -40.72
CA GLN A 23 -9.62 13.41 -40.81
C GLN A 23 -9.12 13.03 -42.22
N ASN A 24 -9.86 12.15 -42.89
CA ASN A 24 -9.51 11.67 -44.23
C ASN A 24 -10.12 12.50 -45.37
N GLY A 25 -10.90 13.55 -45.06
CA GLY A 25 -11.52 14.44 -46.06
C GLY A 25 -12.57 13.77 -46.94
N VAL A 26 -13.23 12.71 -46.44
CA VAL A 26 -14.22 11.90 -47.19
C VAL A 26 -15.57 11.84 -46.47
N SER A 27 -16.62 11.37 -47.16
CA SER A 27 -17.91 11.13 -46.52
C SER A 27 -17.88 9.94 -45.58
N MET A 28 -18.78 9.90 -44.58
CA MET A 28 -18.89 8.74 -43.66
C MET A 28 -19.16 7.42 -44.42
N GLU A 29 -19.91 7.51 -45.52
CA GLU A 29 -20.21 6.35 -46.36
C GLU A 29 -18.97 5.84 -47.09
N GLU A 30 -18.16 6.74 -47.61
CA GLU A 30 -16.89 6.42 -48.27
C GLU A 30 -15.85 5.85 -47.28
N GLU A 31 -15.77 6.41 -46.08
CA GLU A 31 -14.89 5.88 -45.02
C GLU A 31 -15.35 4.48 -44.57
N ALA A 32 -16.65 4.26 -44.42
CA ALA A 32 -17.20 2.94 -44.12
C ALA A 32 -16.89 1.93 -45.26
N ARG A 33 -16.99 2.35 -46.51
CA ARG A 33 -16.66 1.54 -47.69
C ARG A 33 -15.17 1.18 -47.73
N ARG A 34 -14.27 2.13 -47.42
CA ARG A 34 -12.83 1.90 -47.32
C ARG A 34 -12.49 0.89 -46.21
N LEU A 35 -13.14 1.00 -45.07
CA LEU A 35 -12.95 0.08 -43.94
C LEU A 35 -13.42 -1.33 -44.29
N LEU A 36 -14.51 -1.48 -45.00
CA LEU A 36 -15.04 -2.78 -45.44
C LEU A 36 -14.24 -3.39 -46.60
N SER A 37 -13.64 -2.55 -47.45
CA SER A 37 -12.85 -3.02 -48.62
C SER A 37 -11.41 -3.36 -48.26
N ASN A 38 -10.91 -2.95 -47.10
CA ASN A 38 -9.52 -3.20 -46.68
C ASN A 38 -9.47 -3.72 -45.24
N PRO A 39 -9.79 -5.02 -45.02
CA PRO A 39 -9.84 -5.61 -43.68
C PRO A 39 -8.51 -5.57 -42.92
N THR A 40 -7.40 -5.37 -43.62
CA THR A 40 -6.05 -5.20 -43.00
C THR A 40 -5.89 -3.84 -42.29
N ALA A 41 -6.73 -2.85 -42.56
CA ALA A 41 -6.70 -1.54 -41.88
C ALA A 41 -7.38 -1.58 -40.49
N LEU A 42 -8.05 -2.66 -40.14
CA LEU A 42 -8.68 -2.93 -38.85
C LEU A 42 -7.80 -3.75 -37.90
N SER A 43 -6.66 -4.24 -38.38
CA SER A 43 -5.81 -5.14 -37.62
C SER A 43 -4.44 -4.54 -37.37
N MET A 44 -4.29 -3.56 -36.44
CA MET A 44 -2.96 -3.42 -35.83
C MET A 44 -2.82 -2.66 -34.49
N PRO A 45 -3.70 -1.78 -33.98
CA PRO A 45 -3.43 -1.32 -32.61
C PRO A 45 -4.20 -2.07 -31.49
N LEU A 46 -5.34 -2.72 -31.82
CA LEU A 46 -6.17 -3.36 -30.80
C LEU A 46 -5.67 -4.75 -30.34
N LEU A 47 -4.97 -5.48 -31.22
CA LEU A 47 -4.47 -6.82 -30.87
C LEU A 47 -3.16 -6.81 -30.07
N GLN A 48 -2.35 -5.76 -30.18
CA GLN A 48 -1.13 -5.65 -29.37
C GLN A 48 -1.39 -5.11 -27.96
N ALA A 49 -2.35 -4.21 -27.78
CA ALA A 49 -2.77 -3.75 -26.44
C ALA A 49 -3.47 -4.88 -25.65
N SER A 50 -4.32 -5.69 -26.32
CA SER A 50 -4.98 -6.82 -25.66
C SER A 50 -4.05 -8.02 -25.39
N ALA A 51 -2.99 -8.21 -26.16
CA ALA A 51 -2.02 -9.28 -25.90
C ALA A 51 -1.12 -9.00 -24.70
N VAL A 52 -0.88 -7.73 -24.37
CA VAL A 52 -0.13 -7.34 -23.17
C VAL A 52 -1.01 -7.37 -21.91
N GLU A 53 -2.31 -7.08 -22.01
CA GLU A 53 -3.27 -7.21 -20.90
C GLU A 53 -3.57 -8.68 -20.55
N ILE A 54 -3.48 -9.61 -21.51
CA ILE A 54 -3.79 -11.03 -21.33
C ILE A 54 -2.83 -11.78 -20.40
N GLN A 55 -1.67 -11.20 -20.07
CA GLN A 55 -0.66 -11.86 -19.21
C GLN A 55 -0.40 -11.16 -17.86
N SER A 56 -1.29 -10.29 -17.44
CA SER A 56 -1.12 -9.50 -16.21
C SER A 56 -1.00 -10.33 -14.93
N LEU A 57 -1.47 -11.58 -14.94
CA LEU A 57 -1.41 -12.53 -13.83
C LEU A 57 -0.52 -13.75 -14.11
N GLN A 58 0.36 -13.67 -15.11
CA GLN A 58 1.26 -14.79 -15.44
C GLN A 58 2.09 -15.19 -14.23
N SER A 59 2.21 -16.50 -14.00
CA SER A 59 2.92 -17.10 -12.87
C SER A 59 2.33 -16.80 -11.49
N LYS A 60 1.14 -16.21 -11.42
CA LYS A 60 0.44 -16.01 -10.15
C LYS A 60 -0.43 -17.20 -9.79
N SER A 61 -0.28 -17.70 -8.57
CA SER A 61 -1.10 -18.77 -8.00
C SER A 61 -2.26 -18.17 -7.21
N ILE A 62 -3.49 -18.37 -7.68
CA ILE A 62 -4.70 -17.85 -7.03
C ILE A 62 -5.52 -19.01 -6.51
N LEU A 63 -5.92 -18.93 -5.25
CA LEU A 63 -6.86 -19.88 -4.66
C LEU A 63 -8.27 -19.27 -4.66
N LEU A 64 -9.15 -19.82 -5.49
CA LEU A 64 -10.55 -19.39 -5.57
C LEU A 64 -11.42 -20.28 -4.68
N ILE A 65 -12.05 -19.68 -3.68
CA ILE A 65 -13.05 -20.32 -2.82
C ILE A 65 -14.44 -19.91 -3.30
N ILE A 66 -15.24 -20.89 -3.71
CA ILE A 66 -16.62 -20.66 -4.18
C ILE A 66 -17.59 -20.91 -3.03
N GLY A 67 -18.23 -19.83 -2.56
CA GLY A 67 -19.27 -19.89 -1.53
C GLY A 67 -20.63 -20.29 -2.08
N GLY A 68 -21.54 -20.75 -1.18
CA GLY A 68 -22.87 -21.17 -1.53
C GLY A 68 -23.82 -20.00 -1.72
N GLY A 69 -24.46 -19.92 -2.88
CA GLY A 69 -25.44 -18.89 -3.22
C GLY A 69 -25.73 -18.87 -4.70
N ILE A 70 -26.82 -18.25 -5.11
CA ILE A 70 -27.22 -18.20 -6.54
C ILE A 70 -26.11 -17.56 -7.39
N ALA A 71 -25.35 -16.62 -6.87
CA ALA A 71 -24.25 -15.95 -7.57
C ALA A 71 -23.05 -16.87 -7.87
N ALA A 72 -23.03 -18.12 -7.37
CA ALA A 72 -21.95 -19.08 -7.65
C ALA A 72 -21.75 -19.35 -9.15
N TYR A 73 -22.79 -19.22 -9.98
CA TYR A 73 -22.64 -19.36 -11.43
C TYR A 73 -21.65 -18.36 -12.06
N LYS A 74 -21.51 -17.17 -11.47
CA LYS A 74 -20.54 -16.17 -11.93
C LYS A 74 -19.08 -16.59 -11.68
N ALA A 75 -18.84 -17.48 -10.72
CA ALA A 75 -17.52 -18.00 -10.46
C ALA A 75 -16.95 -18.79 -11.66
N LEU A 76 -17.81 -19.41 -12.47
CA LEU A 76 -17.38 -20.10 -13.68
C LEU A 76 -16.80 -19.14 -14.74
N ASP A 77 -17.42 -17.97 -14.91
CA ASP A 77 -16.84 -16.92 -15.78
C ASP A 77 -15.58 -16.31 -15.14
N LEU A 78 -15.55 -16.13 -13.82
CA LEU A 78 -14.38 -15.64 -13.11
C LEU A 78 -13.16 -16.58 -13.30
N ILE A 79 -13.35 -17.89 -13.25
CA ILE A 79 -12.30 -18.88 -13.54
C ILE A 79 -11.68 -18.61 -14.92
N ARG A 80 -12.52 -18.52 -15.96
CA ARG A 80 -12.06 -18.27 -17.33
C ARG A 80 -11.29 -16.94 -17.43
N ARG A 81 -11.83 -15.86 -16.86
CA ARG A 81 -11.22 -14.52 -16.91
C ARG A 81 -9.85 -14.47 -16.24
N LEU A 82 -9.68 -15.17 -15.13
CA LEU A 82 -8.40 -15.24 -14.43
C LEU A 82 -7.38 -16.06 -15.24
N GLN A 83 -7.82 -17.19 -15.83
CA GLN A 83 -6.94 -18.02 -16.69
C GLN A 83 -6.55 -17.31 -17.98
N GLU A 84 -7.46 -16.58 -18.63
CA GLU A 84 -7.17 -15.73 -19.80
C GLU A 84 -6.03 -14.74 -19.53
N ARG A 85 -5.83 -14.34 -18.26
CA ARG A 85 -4.75 -13.46 -17.80
C ARG A 85 -3.49 -14.20 -17.33
N GLY A 86 -3.46 -15.51 -17.50
CA GLY A 86 -2.31 -16.36 -17.19
C GLY A 86 -2.21 -16.81 -15.73
N ALA A 87 -3.28 -16.64 -14.91
CA ALA A 87 -3.27 -17.10 -13.52
C ALA A 87 -3.35 -18.63 -13.43
N HIS A 88 -2.61 -19.18 -12.47
CA HIS A 88 -2.74 -20.57 -12.02
C HIS A 88 -3.82 -20.64 -10.94
N LEU A 89 -4.88 -21.44 -11.15
CA LEU A 89 -5.98 -21.53 -10.21
C LEU A 89 -6.01 -22.86 -9.45
N ASN A 90 -6.16 -22.77 -8.12
CA ASN A 90 -6.67 -23.84 -7.28
C ASN A 90 -8.08 -23.45 -6.85
N ILE A 91 -9.00 -24.42 -6.82
CA ILE A 91 -10.42 -24.15 -6.53
C ILE A 91 -10.89 -24.96 -5.33
N ILE A 92 -11.50 -24.27 -4.36
CA ILE A 92 -12.23 -24.88 -3.27
C ILE A 92 -13.71 -24.58 -3.46
N MET A 93 -14.57 -25.61 -3.35
CA MET A 93 -16.01 -25.42 -3.33
C MET A 93 -16.58 -25.82 -1.98
N THR A 94 -17.34 -24.89 -1.36
CA THR A 94 -18.07 -25.23 -0.14
C THR A 94 -19.19 -26.22 -0.44
N LYS A 95 -19.63 -27.01 0.57
CA LYS A 95 -20.80 -27.93 0.42
C LYS A 95 -22.05 -27.22 -0.09
N ALA A 96 -22.26 -25.97 0.32
CA ALA A 96 -23.37 -25.16 -0.15
C ALA A 96 -23.19 -24.73 -1.62
N ALA A 97 -21.98 -24.42 -2.08
CA ALA A 97 -21.71 -24.04 -3.48
C ALA A 97 -22.07 -25.17 -4.46
N GLN A 98 -21.82 -26.43 -4.07
CA GLN A 98 -22.13 -27.62 -4.88
C GLN A 98 -23.61 -27.83 -5.14
N LYS A 99 -24.50 -27.12 -4.41
CA LYS A 99 -25.95 -27.13 -4.67
C LYS A 99 -26.36 -26.19 -5.80
N PHE A 100 -25.52 -25.24 -6.17
CA PHE A 100 -25.77 -24.23 -7.21
C PHE A 100 -25.00 -24.51 -8.50
N ILE A 101 -23.77 -25.00 -8.41
CA ILE A 101 -22.94 -25.42 -9.53
C ILE A 101 -22.25 -26.74 -9.18
N THR A 102 -21.95 -27.56 -10.18
CA THR A 102 -21.30 -28.85 -9.93
C THR A 102 -19.76 -28.70 -9.87
N PRO A 103 -19.07 -29.50 -9.05
CA PRO A 103 -17.60 -29.58 -9.12
C PRO A 103 -17.11 -29.88 -10.53
N LEU A 104 -17.77 -30.77 -11.26
CA LEU A 104 -17.44 -31.14 -12.65
C LEU A 104 -17.39 -29.90 -13.58
N ALA A 105 -18.32 -28.95 -13.41
CA ALA A 105 -18.32 -27.73 -14.23
C ALA A 105 -17.09 -26.85 -13.94
N ALA A 106 -16.68 -26.73 -12.69
CA ALA A 106 -15.51 -25.97 -12.29
C ALA A 106 -14.20 -26.70 -12.71
N GLU A 107 -14.14 -28.02 -12.56
CA GLU A 107 -13.01 -28.86 -13.00
C GLU A 107 -12.81 -28.81 -14.52
N ALA A 108 -13.90 -28.89 -15.29
CA ALA A 108 -13.83 -28.81 -16.75
C ALA A 108 -13.28 -27.47 -17.26
N LEU A 109 -13.56 -26.37 -16.55
CA LEU A 109 -13.02 -25.05 -16.89
C LEU A 109 -11.60 -24.86 -16.38
N ASN A 110 -11.29 -25.39 -15.19
CA ASN A 110 -9.98 -25.20 -14.56
C ASN A 110 -8.91 -26.18 -15.08
N GLY A 111 -9.29 -27.32 -15.62
CA GLY A 111 -8.38 -28.36 -16.05
C GLY A 111 -7.73 -29.15 -14.89
N SER A 112 -8.13 -28.90 -13.64
CA SER A 112 -7.64 -29.59 -12.45
C SER A 112 -8.77 -29.85 -11.45
N ALA A 113 -8.53 -30.79 -10.52
CA ALA A 113 -9.51 -31.19 -9.52
C ALA A 113 -9.88 -30.06 -8.58
N VAL A 114 -11.14 -30.06 -8.14
CA VAL A 114 -11.68 -29.12 -7.15
C VAL A 114 -11.63 -29.74 -5.75
N TYR A 115 -11.19 -28.98 -4.78
CA TYR A 115 -11.16 -29.38 -3.38
C TYR A 115 -12.50 -29.05 -2.70
N SER A 116 -13.05 -30.02 -1.96
CA SER A 116 -14.35 -29.84 -1.31
C SER A 116 -14.42 -30.33 0.13
N ASP A 117 -13.52 -31.20 0.53
CA ASP A 117 -13.53 -31.83 1.86
C ASP A 117 -12.14 -31.73 2.51
N LEU A 118 -12.14 -31.44 3.81
CA LEU A 118 -10.93 -31.35 4.64
C LEU A 118 -10.23 -32.71 4.82
N PHE A 119 -10.99 -33.82 4.73
CA PHE A 119 -10.56 -35.19 5.01
C PHE A 119 -10.58 -36.11 3.80
N SER A 120 -10.68 -35.59 2.58
CA SER A 120 -10.69 -36.41 1.37
C SER A 120 -9.34 -37.15 1.21
N ARG A 121 -9.41 -38.50 1.22
CA ARG A 121 -8.24 -39.37 1.08
C ARG A 121 -7.93 -39.79 -0.36
N GLU A 122 -8.73 -39.35 -1.34
CA GLU A 122 -8.71 -39.97 -2.68
C GLU A 122 -7.69 -39.35 -3.66
N LYS A 123 -7.06 -38.23 -3.37
CA LYS A 123 -6.06 -37.62 -4.28
C LYS A 123 -4.92 -37.02 -3.48
N ASP A 124 -3.73 -37.65 -3.55
CA ASP A 124 -2.42 -37.23 -3.06
C ASP A 124 -2.35 -36.84 -1.55
N HIS A 125 -1.67 -37.67 -0.79
CA HIS A 125 -1.39 -37.54 0.65
C HIS A 125 -0.71 -36.23 1.07
N ASP A 126 -0.53 -35.26 0.19
CA ASP A 126 0.42 -34.14 0.39
C ASP A 126 -0.20 -32.74 0.36
N ILE A 127 -1.51 -32.57 0.09
CA ILE A 127 -2.13 -31.23 0.01
C ILE A 127 -2.96 -30.94 1.25
N SER A 128 -2.31 -30.47 2.32
CA SER A 128 -2.99 -29.94 3.49
C SER A 128 -3.58 -28.54 3.21
N HIS A 129 -4.66 -28.17 3.93
CA HIS A 129 -5.22 -26.80 3.89
C HIS A 129 -4.16 -25.71 4.11
N ILE A 130 -3.12 -25.99 4.92
CA ILE A 130 -1.99 -25.10 5.16
C ILE A 130 -1.18 -24.88 3.88
N ARG A 131 -0.94 -25.95 3.10
CA ARG A 131 -0.16 -25.86 1.85
C ARG A 131 -0.94 -25.11 0.78
N LEU A 132 -2.26 -25.33 0.67
CA LEU A 132 -3.13 -24.53 -0.23
C LEU A 132 -3.08 -23.04 0.11
N ALA A 133 -3.14 -22.69 1.40
CA ALA A 133 -3.07 -21.30 1.85
C ALA A 133 -1.69 -20.68 1.60
N ARG A 134 -0.58 -21.43 1.84
CA ARG A 134 0.78 -20.92 1.69
C ARG A 134 1.24 -20.77 0.24
N ASN A 135 0.73 -21.61 -0.66
CA ASN A 135 1.12 -21.59 -2.07
C ASN A 135 0.35 -20.58 -2.90
N ALA A 136 -0.62 -19.86 -2.32
CA ALA A 136 -1.39 -18.85 -2.99
C ALA A 136 -0.73 -17.46 -2.87
N ASP A 137 -0.64 -16.73 -3.98
CA ASP A 137 -0.30 -15.31 -4.00
C ASP A 137 -1.50 -14.44 -3.59
N LEU A 138 -2.72 -14.94 -3.80
CA LEU A 138 -3.98 -14.31 -3.42
C LEU A 138 -5.05 -15.38 -3.20
N ILE A 139 -5.89 -15.19 -2.18
CA ILE A 139 -7.10 -15.99 -1.97
C ILE A 139 -8.33 -15.15 -2.29
N ILE A 140 -9.22 -15.67 -3.13
CA ILE A 140 -10.48 -15.03 -3.51
C ILE A 140 -11.63 -15.84 -2.94
N LEU A 141 -12.57 -15.20 -2.24
CA LEU A 141 -13.86 -15.78 -1.85
C LEU A 141 -14.97 -15.14 -2.68
N ALA A 142 -15.49 -15.86 -3.66
CA ALA A 142 -16.52 -15.37 -4.57
C ALA A 142 -17.50 -16.48 -4.99
N PRO A 143 -18.79 -16.38 -4.63
CA PRO A 143 -19.41 -15.36 -3.79
C PRO A 143 -19.06 -15.52 -2.30
N ALA A 144 -18.99 -14.40 -1.57
CA ALA A 144 -18.90 -14.36 -0.12
C ALA A 144 -20.30 -14.15 0.49
N THR A 145 -20.85 -15.21 1.09
CA THR A 145 -22.17 -15.15 1.74
C THR A 145 -22.09 -14.51 3.12
N ALA A 146 -23.23 -14.04 3.66
CA ALA A 146 -23.31 -13.49 5.02
C ALA A 146 -22.79 -14.49 6.09
N ASP A 147 -23.13 -15.79 5.94
CA ASP A 147 -22.61 -16.85 6.82
C ASP A 147 -21.07 -16.91 6.78
N ARG A 148 -20.48 -16.93 5.60
CA ARG A 148 -19.02 -17.02 5.46
C ARG A 148 -18.31 -15.76 5.97
N ILE A 149 -18.87 -14.59 5.71
CA ILE A 149 -18.37 -13.31 6.24
C ILE A 149 -18.42 -13.32 7.78
N ALA A 150 -19.51 -13.80 8.37
CA ALA A 150 -19.63 -13.90 9.81
C ALA A 150 -18.61 -14.87 10.42
N LYS A 151 -18.44 -16.06 9.82
CA LYS A 151 -17.44 -17.05 10.25
C LYS A 151 -16.01 -16.51 10.17
N MET A 152 -15.67 -15.83 9.09
CA MET A 152 -14.36 -15.19 8.94
C MET A 152 -14.13 -14.14 10.02
N ALA A 153 -15.10 -13.26 10.29
CA ALA A 153 -14.96 -12.16 11.26
C ALA A 153 -14.75 -12.64 12.71
N VAL A 154 -15.18 -13.88 13.03
CA VAL A 154 -15.02 -14.46 14.38
C VAL A 154 -14.05 -15.65 14.41
N GLY A 155 -13.38 -15.97 13.29
CA GLY A 155 -12.35 -17.00 13.22
C GLY A 155 -12.87 -18.45 13.25
N ILE A 156 -14.11 -18.72 12.81
CA ILE A 156 -14.67 -20.08 12.74
C ILE A 156 -14.15 -20.79 11.49
N ALA A 157 -13.50 -21.93 11.69
CA ALA A 157 -12.91 -22.78 10.67
C ALA A 157 -13.44 -24.21 10.74
N ASP A 158 -14.75 -24.38 10.46
CA ASP A 158 -15.50 -25.63 10.56
C ASP A 158 -15.52 -26.45 9.25
N ASP A 159 -14.92 -25.95 8.19
CA ASP A 159 -14.74 -26.62 6.90
C ASP A 159 -13.40 -26.27 6.23
N LEU A 160 -13.09 -26.92 5.10
CA LEU A 160 -11.85 -26.68 4.35
C LEU A 160 -11.67 -25.20 4.00
N ALA A 161 -12.72 -24.52 3.54
CA ALA A 161 -12.69 -23.12 3.19
C ALA A 161 -12.34 -22.23 4.39
N GLY A 162 -12.96 -22.49 5.55
CA GLY A 162 -12.67 -21.77 6.80
C GLY A 162 -11.23 -21.99 7.29
N CYS A 163 -10.74 -23.24 7.25
CA CYS A 163 -9.37 -23.56 7.66
C CYS A 163 -8.34 -22.84 6.77
N VAL A 164 -8.56 -22.81 5.45
CA VAL A 164 -7.68 -22.12 4.51
C VAL A 164 -7.72 -20.60 4.70
N LEU A 165 -8.90 -20.01 4.87
CA LEU A 165 -9.04 -18.57 5.10
C LEU A 165 -8.37 -18.14 6.41
N LEU A 166 -8.46 -18.94 7.47
CA LEU A 166 -7.79 -18.66 8.75
C LEU A 166 -6.27 -18.85 8.68
N ALA A 167 -5.79 -19.77 7.83
CA ALA A 167 -4.36 -20.04 7.64
C ALA A 167 -3.69 -19.14 6.57
N ALA A 168 -4.42 -18.21 5.98
CA ALA A 168 -3.93 -17.36 4.90
C ALA A 168 -2.79 -16.44 5.36
N CYS A 169 -1.70 -16.41 4.57
CA CYS A 169 -0.56 -15.51 4.75
C CYS A 169 -0.40 -14.53 3.57
N CYS A 170 -1.30 -14.61 2.60
CA CYS A 170 -1.37 -13.72 1.43
C CYS A 170 -2.61 -12.83 1.51
N PRO A 171 -2.73 -11.79 0.65
CA PRO A 171 -3.92 -10.96 0.60
C PRO A 171 -5.21 -11.79 0.40
N LEU A 172 -6.28 -11.37 1.06
CA LEU A 172 -7.63 -11.94 0.92
C LEU A 172 -8.53 -10.93 0.18
N LEU A 173 -9.24 -11.40 -0.85
CA LEU A 173 -10.24 -10.63 -1.57
C LEU A 173 -11.58 -11.33 -1.46
N ILE A 174 -12.62 -10.63 -0.99
CA ILE A 174 -13.97 -11.17 -0.92
C ILE A 174 -14.92 -10.40 -1.84
N ALA A 175 -15.82 -11.12 -2.49
CA ALA A 175 -16.91 -10.58 -3.32
C ALA A 175 -18.27 -10.91 -2.67
N PRO A 176 -18.83 -10.01 -1.83
CA PRO A 176 -20.08 -10.26 -1.14
C PRO A 176 -21.26 -10.48 -2.09
N ALA A 177 -22.13 -11.44 -1.72
CA ALA A 177 -23.36 -11.72 -2.44
C ALA A 177 -24.44 -12.21 -1.48
N MET A 178 -25.52 -11.43 -1.33
CA MET A 178 -26.65 -11.72 -0.45
C MET A 178 -27.83 -10.81 -0.77
N ASN A 179 -29.01 -11.11 -0.19
CA ASN A 179 -30.16 -10.25 -0.25
C ASN A 179 -29.88 -8.85 0.35
N PRO A 180 -30.48 -7.76 -0.16
CA PRO A 180 -30.26 -6.40 0.34
C PRO A 180 -30.54 -6.24 1.85
N ALA A 181 -31.58 -6.89 2.38
CA ALA A 181 -31.85 -6.84 3.81
C ALA A 181 -30.76 -7.52 4.65
N MET A 182 -30.17 -8.61 4.15
CA MET A 182 -29.03 -9.27 4.78
C MET A 182 -27.79 -8.39 4.73
N TRP A 183 -27.56 -7.68 3.62
CA TRP A 183 -26.44 -6.76 3.49
C TRP A 183 -26.54 -5.57 4.45
N ALA A 184 -27.73 -4.99 4.57
CA ALA A 184 -28.01 -3.87 5.47
C ALA A 184 -28.12 -4.28 6.95
N HIS A 185 -28.16 -5.59 7.25
CA HIS A 185 -28.31 -6.07 8.62
C HIS A 185 -27.15 -5.64 9.50
N PRO A 186 -27.39 -5.10 10.72
CA PRO A 186 -26.32 -4.60 11.59
C PRO A 186 -25.19 -5.60 11.87
N ALA A 187 -25.48 -6.90 11.94
CA ALA A 187 -24.47 -7.93 12.10
C ALA A 187 -23.53 -8.01 10.88
N THR A 188 -24.09 -7.98 9.67
CA THR A 188 -23.29 -8.00 8.42
C THR A 188 -22.43 -6.77 8.32
N VAL A 189 -22.98 -5.58 8.61
CA VAL A 189 -22.24 -4.32 8.58
C VAL A 189 -21.04 -4.35 9.54
N ARG A 190 -21.26 -4.85 10.80
CA ARG A 190 -20.16 -4.99 11.76
C ARG A 190 -19.08 -5.99 11.29
N ASN A 191 -19.50 -7.14 10.77
CA ASN A 191 -18.57 -8.17 10.31
C ASN A 191 -17.74 -7.70 9.11
N VAL A 192 -18.35 -6.99 8.17
CA VAL A 192 -17.66 -6.40 7.02
C VAL A 192 -16.66 -5.33 7.46
N ALA A 193 -17.05 -4.45 8.40
CA ALA A 193 -16.16 -3.44 8.97
C ALA A 193 -14.98 -4.09 9.71
N GLN A 194 -15.21 -5.18 10.46
CA GLN A 194 -14.15 -5.92 11.14
C GLN A 194 -13.19 -6.54 10.13
N LEU A 195 -13.66 -7.23 9.11
CA LEU A 195 -12.81 -7.84 8.08
C LEU A 195 -12.00 -6.79 7.32
N HIS A 196 -12.59 -5.63 7.04
CA HIS A 196 -11.85 -4.51 6.45
C HIS A 196 -10.74 -3.99 7.36
N ALA A 197 -11.01 -3.87 8.67
CA ALA A 197 -10.00 -3.48 9.67
C ALA A 197 -8.88 -4.53 9.81
N ASP A 198 -9.20 -5.81 9.60
CA ASP A 198 -8.25 -6.93 9.60
C ASP A 198 -7.45 -7.04 8.29
N GLY A 199 -7.67 -6.12 7.32
CA GLY A 199 -6.92 -6.08 6.07
C GLY A 199 -7.51 -6.92 4.94
N VAL A 200 -8.74 -7.43 5.05
CA VAL A 200 -9.42 -8.13 3.97
C VAL A 200 -9.93 -7.13 2.93
N HIS A 201 -9.58 -7.36 1.68
CA HIS A 201 -10.06 -6.53 0.56
C HIS A 201 -11.48 -6.95 0.17
N ILE A 202 -12.32 -5.95 -0.12
CA ILE A 202 -13.74 -6.18 -0.41
C ILE A 202 -14.07 -5.52 -1.76
N VAL A 203 -14.65 -6.30 -2.68
CA VAL A 203 -15.12 -5.81 -3.97
C VAL A 203 -16.63 -5.94 -4.08
N GLY A 204 -17.33 -4.83 -4.22
CA GLY A 204 -18.78 -4.75 -4.17
C GLY A 204 -19.35 -4.77 -2.73
N PRO A 205 -20.61 -5.21 -2.53
CA PRO A 205 -21.53 -5.67 -3.57
C PRO A 205 -22.09 -4.53 -4.42
N GLU A 206 -22.55 -4.86 -5.63
CA GLU A 206 -23.19 -3.91 -6.54
C GLU A 206 -24.69 -3.80 -6.26
N SER A 207 -25.28 -2.66 -6.71
CA SER A 207 -26.71 -2.47 -6.72
C SER A 207 -27.32 -3.05 -8.01
N GLY A 208 -28.51 -3.62 -7.92
CA GLY A 208 -29.23 -4.12 -9.09
C GLY A 208 -30.42 -4.99 -8.74
N LYS A 209 -31.05 -5.57 -9.76
CA LYS A 209 -32.13 -6.56 -9.59
C LYS A 209 -31.55 -7.83 -8.96
N MET A 210 -32.27 -8.36 -8.00
CA MET A 210 -31.93 -9.59 -7.32
C MET A 210 -32.56 -10.82 -8.00
N ALA A 211 -32.28 -12.02 -7.47
CA ALA A 211 -32.88 -13.25 -7.98
C ALA A 211 -34.38 -13.35 -7.66
N GLU A 212 -34.84 -12.73 -6.58
CA GLU A 212 -36.23 -12.61 -6.25
C GLU A 212 -36.92 -11.52 -7.05
N GLN A 213 -38.17 -11.78 -7.46
CA GLN A 213 -38.95 -10.83 -8.25
C GLN A 213 -39.20 -9.57 -7.42
N ASP A 214 -38.99 -8.40 -8.06
CA ASP A 214 -39.23 -7.05 -7.53
C ASP A 214 -38.22 -6.56 -6.44
N GLU A 215 -37.20 -7.32 -6.10
CA GLU A 215 -36.12 -6.83 -5.23
C GLU A 215 -35.02 -6.10 -6.03
N ILE A 216 -34.78 -4.85 -5.65
CA ILE A 216 -33.67 -4.01 -6.16
C ILE A 216 -32.92 -3.44 -4.97
N GLY A 217 -31.59 -3.57 -4.96
CA GLY A 217 -30.75 -3.02 -3.89
C GLY A 217 -29.29 -3.47 -3.97
N TYR A 218 -28.53 -3.10 -2.94
CA TYR A 218 -27.17 -3.58 -2.76
C TYR A 218 -27.15 -5.02 -2.25
N GLY A 219 -26.32 -5.87 -2.85
CA GLY A 219 -26.19 -7.29 -2.45
C GLY A 219 -25.79 -8.20 -3.60
N ARG A 220 -25.79 -7.68 -4.82
CA ARG A 220 -25.39 -8.41 -6.02
C ARG A 220 -23.85 -8.55 -6.07
N MET A 221 -23.36 -9.78 -6.26
CA MET A 221 -21.93 -10.01 -6.47
C MET A 221 -21.42 -9.19 -7.66
N SER A 222 -20.32 -8.50 -7.49
CA SER A 222 -19.65 -7.74 -8.56
C SER A 222 -19.41 -8.58 -9.79
N ASP A 223 -19.34 -7.92 -10.95
CA ASP A 223 -19.04 -8.61 -12.20
C ASP A 223 -17.66 -9.25 -12.16
N PRO A 224 -17.47 -10.44 -12.78
CA PRO A 224 -16.16 -11.09 -12.86
C PRO A 224 -15.05 -10.20 -13.33
N LEU A 225 -15.28 -9.30 -14.30
CA LEU A 225 -14.27 -8.34 -14.78
C LEU A 225 -13.88 -7.32 -13.70
N THR A 226 -14.82 -6.85 -12.89
CA THR A 226 -14.54 -5.95 -11.76
C THR A 226 -13.71 -6.65 -10.69
N ILE A 227 -14.01 -7.92 -10.42
CA ILE A 227 -13.22 -8.74 -9.48
C ILE A 227 -11.81 -8.92 -10.01
N VAL A 228 -11.66 -9.26 -11.30
CA VAL A 228 -10.35 -9.42 -11.94
C VAL A 228 -9.52 -8.14 -11.89
N ALA A 229 -10.10 -6.97 -12.17
CA ALA A 229 -9.40 -5.70 -12.05
C ALA A 229 -8.89 -5.43 -10.62
N SER A 230 -9.67 -5.83 -9.60
CA SER A 230 -9.23 -5.80 -8.20
C SER A 230 -8.08 -6.76 -7.93
N VAL A 231 -8.13 -7.98 -8.48
CA VAL A 231 -7.06 -8.98 -8.40
C VAL A 231 -5.77 -8.46 -9.04
N GLU A 232 -5.86 -7.91 -10.24
CA GLU A 232 -4.72 -7.32 -10.95
C GLU A 232 -4.09 -6.17 -10.14
N THR A 233 -4.91 -5.37 -9.49
CA THR A 233 -4.44 -4.28 -8.62
C THR A 233 -3.70 -4.82 -7.40
N LEU A 234 -4.22 -5.87 -6.76
CA LEU A 234 -3.63 -6.48 -5.57
C LEU A 234 -2.36 -7.28 -5.89
N LEU A 235 -2.35 -7.99 -7.02
CA LEU A 235 -1.23 -8.81 -7.49
C LEU A 235 -0.27 -8.07 -8.42
N ARG A 236 -0.61 -6.83 -8.79
CA ARG A 236 0.36 -6.01 -9.51
C ARG A 236 1.64 -6.06 -8.70
N VAL A 237 2.69 -6.62 -9.29
CA VAL A 237 4.02 -6.60 -8.69
C VAL A 237 4.25 -5.15 -8.30
N GLN A 238 4.25 -4.84 -7.01
CA GLN A 238 4.67 -3.52 -6.59
C GLN A 238 6.04 -3.37 -7.21
N GLU A 239 6.12 -2.50 -8.22
CA GLU A 239 7.41 -2.14 -8.78
C GLU A 239 8.26 -1.79 -7.57
N LYS A 240 9.38 -2.48 -7.42
CA LYS A 240 10.36 -2.19 -6.38
C LYS A 240 11.39 -1.21 -6.94
N PRO A 241 10.98 0.04 -7.24
CA PRO A 241 11.79 1.01 -7.96
C PRO A 241 13.04 1.40 -7.17
N LEU A 242 13.08 1.08 -5.87
CA LEU A 242 14.22 1.32 -5.00
C LEU A 242 15.01 0.03 -4.71
N SER A 243 14.76 -1.07 -5.44
CA SER A 243 15.52 -2.31 -5.29
C SER A 243 17.01 -2.07 -5.55
N GLY A 244 17.85 -2.64 -4.69
CA GLY A 244 19.30 -2.46 -4.74
C GLY A 244 19.80 -1.13 -4.17
N ARG A 245 18.93 -0.24 -3.70
CA ARG A 245 19.31 1.02 -3.03
C ARG A 245 19.26 0.88 -1.52
N HIS A 246 20.19 1.56 -0.84
CA HIS A 246 20.28 1.61 0.61
C HIS A 246 19.91 3.00 1.12
N PHE A 247 19.03 3.06 2.14
CA PHE A 247 18.66 4.31 2.80
C PHE A 247 18.87 4.23 4.31
N ILE A 248 19.35 5.35 4.87
CA ILE A 248 19.44 5.55 6.31
C ILE A 248 18.29 6.44 6.74
N VAL A 249 17.54 6.03 7.77
CA VAL A 249 16.44 6.82 8.34
C VAL A 249 16.71 6.98 9.83
N THR A 250 16.67 8.22 10.35
CA THR A 250 16.69 8.45 11.80
C THR A 250 15.29 8.66 12.34
N SER A 251 15.00 8.17 13.54
CA SER A 251 13.65 8.21 14.13
C SER A 251 13.71 8.39 15.65
N GLY A 252 12.63 8.91 16.22
CA GLY A 252 12.51 9.08 17.66
C GLY A 252 13.26 10.30 18.21
N PRO A 253 13.21 10.54 19.53
CA PRO A 253 14.00 11.56 20.21
C PRO A 253 15.40 11.05 20.54
N THR A 254 16.32 11.96 20.89
CA THR A 254 17.52 11.59 21.67
C THR A 254 17.30 11.96 23.13
N TYR A 255 17.89 11.17 24.02
CA TYR A 255 17.90 11.39 25.46
C TYR A 255 19.31 11.72 25.89
N GLU A 256 19.51 12.96 26.35
CA GLU A 256 20.82 13.45 26.81
C GLU A 256 20.88 13.37 28.34
N PRO A 257 21.57 12.40 28.91
CA PRO A 257 21.53 12.15 30.34
C PRO A 257 22.22 13.28 31.12
N ILE A 258 21.58 13.70 32.20
CA ILE A 258 22.13 14.62 33.20
C ILE A 258 22.67 13.81 34.38
N ASP A 259 21.88 12.88 34.85
CA ASP A 259 22.22 11.93 35.91
C ASP A 259 21.45 10.60 35.64
N PRO A 260 21.59 9.53 36.45
CA PRO A 260 20.92 8.25 36.21
C PRO A 260 19.39 8.32 36.13
N ILE A 261 18.76 9.45 36.49
CA ILE A 261 17.30 9.61 36.61
C ILE A 261 16.77 10.67 35.64
N ARG A 262 17.56 11.69 35.37
CA ARG A 262 17.12 12.87 34.59
C ARG A 262 17.86 12.98 33.27
N TYR A 263 17.14 13.36 32.22
CA TYR A 263 17.68 13.60 30.88
C TYR A 263 16.98 14.79 30.23
N LEU A 264 17.61 15.37 29.22
CA LEU A 264 17.03 16.30 28.27
C LEU A 264 16.54 15.52 27.06
N ALA A 265 15.36 15.88 26.54
CA ALA A 265 14.82 15.26 25.34
C ALA A 265 13.86 16.20 24.61
N ASN A 266 13.82 16.08 23.29
CA ASN A 266 12.78 16.70 22.47
C ASN A 266 11.54 15.78 22.43
N ARG A 267 10.33 16.36 22.30
CA ARG A 267 9.11 15.57 22.14
C ARG A 267 9.07 14.92 20.78
N SER A 268 9.08 13.59 20.72
CA SER A 268 8.90 12.83 19.49
C SER A 268 8.33 11.45 19.79
N SER A 269 7.40 11.00 18.97
CA SER A 269 6.82 9.64 19.08
C SER A 269 7.53 8.62 18.18
N GLY A 270 8.41 9.05 17.27
CA GLY A 270 9.06 8.19 16.28
C GLY A 270 8.16 7.72 15.12
N LYS A 271 6.84 7.89 15.21
CA LYS A 271 5.87 7.38 14.23
C LYS A 271 6.19 7.77 12.79
N GLN A 272 6.65 9.00 12.54
CA GLN A 272 6.93 9.48 11.18
C GLN A 272 8.15 8.77 10.58
N GLY A 273 9.25 8.61 11.33
CA GLY A 273 10.45 7.91 10.86
C GLY A 273 10.18 6.42 10.59
N HIS A 274 9.41 5.75 11.47
CA HIS A 274 8.99 4.37 11.27
C HIS A 274 8.12 4.20 10.01
N ALA A 275 7.15 5.10 9.79
CA ALA A 275 6.30 5.07 8.61
C ALA A 275 7.12 5.26 7.31
N ILE A 276 8.12 6.16 7.31
CA ILE A 276 9.00 6.38 6.15
C ILE A 276 9.86 5.14 5.89
N ALA A 277 10.48 4.56 6.93
CA ALA A 277 11.26 3.34 6.81
C ALA A 277 10.44 2.19 6.21
N THR A 278 9.20 2.01 6.69
CA THR A 278 8.26 1.01 6.17
C THR A 278 7.91 1.28 4.70
N ALA A 279 7.57 2.52 4.35
CA ALA A 279 7.16 2.87 2.99
C ALA A 279 8.30 2.64 1.96
N LEU A 280 9.54 2.99 2.31
CA LEU A 280 10.70 2.75 1.44
C LEU A 280 11.05 1.27 1.34
N SER A 281 10.93 0.51 2.43
CA SER A 281 11.13 -0.95 2.43
C SER A 281 10.12 -1.65 1.52
N HIS A 282 8.85 -1.24 1.51
CA HIS A 282 7.84 -1.75 0.60
C HIS A 282 8.18 -1.48 -0.87
N LEU A 283 8.87 -0.40 -1.18
CA LEU A 283 9.36 -0.09 -2.53
C LEU A 283 10.68 -0.81 -2.87
N GLY A 284 11.14 -1.72 -2.01
CA GLY A 284 12.26 -2.61 -2.24
C GLY A 284 13.62 -2.08 -1.78
N ALA A 285 13.68 -0.94 -1.09
CA ALA A 285 14.92 -0.41 -0.55
C ALA A 285 15.42 -1.24 0.64
N ALA A 286 16.73 -1.38 0.77
CA ALA A 286 17.38 -1.79 2.01
C ALA A 286 17.39 -0.62 2.98
N ILE A 287 16.86 -0.80 4.19
CA ILE A 287 16.72 0.30 5.16
C ILE A 287 17.54 0.01 6.41
N THR A 288 18.33 1.01 6.83
CA THR A 288 18.90 1.08 8.18
C THR A 288 18.18 2.19 8.95
N LEU A 289 17.32 1.79 9.90
CA LEU A 289 16.60 2.69 10.79
C LEU A 289 17.42 2.88 12.07
N ILE A 290 17.85 4.11 12.35
CA ILE A 290 18.54 4.47 13.59
C ILE A 290 17.54 5.13 14.51
N CYS A 291 17.19 4.45 15.58
CA CYS A 291 16.05 4.78 16.41
C CYS A 291 16.46 5.18 17.83
N GLY A 292 16.10 6.41 18.21
CA GLY A 292 16.13 6.83 19.61
C GLY A 292 15.01 6.16 20.44
N PRO A 293 14.93 6.41 21.75
CA PRO A 293 13.98 5.73 22.64
C PRO A 293 12.52 6.02 22.29
N VAL A 294 11.78 5.00 21.86
CA VAL A 294 10.33 5.06 21.53
C VAL A 294 9.63 3.78 21.97
N ASN A 295 8.31 3.84 22.15
CA ASN A 295 7.47 2.69 22.42
C ASN A 295 6.78 2.20 21.14
N LEU A 296 7.56 1.90 20.09
CA LEU A 296 7.07 1.36 18.81
C LEU A 296 7.76 0.03 18.55
N LEU A 297 7.05 -0.86 17.88
CA LEU A 297 7.67 -2.09 17.35
C LEU A 297 8.55 -1.74 16.16
N ASP A 298 9.65 -2.45 16.03
CA ASP A 298 10.52 -2.31 14.86
C ASP A 298 9.79 -2.70 13.58
N PRO A 299 9.92 -1.93 12.50
CA PRO A 299 9.27 -2.25 11.23
C PRO A 299 9.83 -3.56 10.66
N GLN A 300 8.95 -4.36 10.05
CA GLN A 300 9.35 -5.60 9.38
C GLN A 300 10.26 -5.32 8.18
N ASN A 301 11.22 -6.19 7.94
CA ASN A 301 12.20 -6.10 6.84
C ASN A 301 13.07 -4.82 6.88
N VAL A 302 13.25 -4.22 8.06
CA VAL A 302 14.08 -3.04 8.31
C VAL A 302 15.14 -3.40 9.33
N LYS A 303 16.42 -3.07 9.02
CA LYS A 303 17.50 -3.20 10.01
C LYS A 303 17.41 -2.03 10.98
N THR A 304 16.99 -2.28 12.23
CA THR A 304 16.90 -1.24 13.27
C THR A 304 18.11 -1.25 14.19
N ILE A 305 18.66 -0.06 14.45
CA ILE A 305 19.75 0.17 15.41
C ILE A 305 19.22 1.13 16.47
N HIS A 306 19.12 0.65 17.73
CA HIS A 306 18.68 1.47 18.83
C HIS A 306 19.85 2.26 19.43
N VAL A 307 19.62 3.56 19.63
CA VAL A 307 20.58 4.50 20.22
C VAL A 307 19.88 5.34 21.28
N GLN A 308 20.64 6.01 22.13
CA GLN A 308 20.07 6.86 23.17
C GLN A 308 20.41 8.33 22.97
N THR A 309 21.66 8.66 22.65
CA THR A 309 22.13 10.04 22.57
C THR A 309 22.37 10.51 21.13
N ALA A 310 22.49 11.82 20.94
CA ALA A 310 22.82 12.42 19.66
C ALA A 310 24.19 11.94 19.12
N CYS A 311 25.18 11.80 20.00
CA CYS A 311 26.48 11.28 19.61
C CYS A 311 26.40 9.84 19.11
N GLN A 312 25.70 8.95 19.83
CA GLN A 312 25.48 7.57 19.38
C GLN A 312 24.70 7.51 18.06
N MET A 313 23.72 8.41 17.87
CA MET A 313 22.97 8.49 16.62
C MET A 313 23.90 8.91 15.46
N LEU A 314 24.76 9.89 15.63
CA LEU A 314 25.75 10.27 14.63
C LEU A 314 26.70 9.12 14.28
N GLU A 315 27.27 8.46 15.29
CA GLU A 315 28.17 7.31 15.11
C GLU A 315 27.46 6.18 14.32
N ALA A 316 26.22 5.86 14.67
CA ALA A 316 25.43 4.85 13.97
C ALA A 316 25.13 5.25 12.51
N VAL A 317 24.83 6.54 12.24
CA VAL A 317 24.64 7.06 10.87
C VAL A 317 25.93 6.93 10.08
N GLN A 318 27.05 7.31 10.63
CA GLN A 318 28.36 7.23 9.95
C GLN A 318 28.74 5.77 9.66
N ALA A 319 28.49 4.86 10.59
CA ALA A 319 28.76 3.43 10.42
C ALA A 319 27.82 2.77 9.38
N ALA A 320 26.67 3.35 9.11
CA ALA A 320 25.72 2.85 8.11
C ALA A 320 26.03 3.35 6.67
N LEU A 321 26.97 4.25 6.48
CA LEU A 321 27.43 4.68 5.16
C LEU A 321 28.36 3.60 4.53
N PRO A 322 28.39 3.45 3.19
CA PRO A 322 27.71 4.30 2.21
C PRO A 322 26.22 3.99 2.07
N ALA A 323 25.44 4.99 1.67
CA ALA A 323 24.01 4.88 1.38
C ALA A 323 23.64 5.74 0.16
N ASP A 324 22.57 5.36 -0.55
CA ASP A 324 22.02 6.15 -1.66
C ASP A 324 21.27 7.39 -1.17
N GLY A 325 20.59 7.26 -0.03
CA GLY A 325 19.87 8.37 0.59
C GLY A 325 19.89 8.33 2.11
N ALA A 326 19.76 9.51 2.74
CA ALA A 326 19.63 9.66 4.18
C ALA A 326 18.46 10.60 4.52
N ILE A 327 17.58 10.16 5.42
CA ILE A 327 16.40 10.90 5.84
C ILE A 327 16.45 11.12 7.36
N PHE A 328 16.64 12.37 7.77
CA PHE A 328 16.81 12.78 9.15
C PHE A 328 15.48 13.26 9.73
N VAL A 329 14.78 12.33 10.43
CA VAL A 329 13.44 12.58 11.02
C VAL A 329 13.48 12.66 12.53
N ALA A 330 14.58 12.19 13.14
CA ALA A 330 14.74 12.20 14.58
C ALA A 330 14.70 13.61 15.16
N ALA A 331 14.08 13.74 16.33
CA ALA A 331 14.08 14.95 17.13
C ALA A 331 15.31 14.97 18.05
N VAL A 332 16.45 15.30 17.45
CA VAL A 332 17.74 15.39 18.14
C VAL A 332 17.76 16.61 19.04
N CYS A 333 18.22 16.45 20.29
CA CYS A 333 18.47 17.59 21.17
C CYS A 333 19.62 18.45 20.69
N ASP A 334 19.45 19.77 20.67
CA ASP A 334 20.50 20.73 20.27
C ASP A 334 21.63 20.78 21.31
N TRP A 335 21.31 20.52 22.58
CA TRP A 335 22.26 20.61 23.68
C TRP A 335 22.26 19.37 24.54
N ARG A 336 23.40 19.12 25.20
CA ARG A 336 23.58 18.09 26.25
C ARG A 336 24.28 18.68 27.45
N SER A 337 24.22 18.00 28.60
CA SER A 337 25.01 18.37 29.75
C SER A 337 26.51 18.19 29.44
N GLN A 338 27.33 19.19 29.79
CA GLN A 338 28.78 19.13 29.64
C GLN A 338 29.39 17.94 30.41
N THR A 339 28.85 17.68 31.61
CA THR A 339 29.25 16.57 32.48
C THR A 339 28.02 15.77 32.86
N GLN A 340 28.10 14.46 32.68
CA GLN A 340 27.10 13.51 33.15
C GLN A 340 27.48 13.06 34.59
N SER A 341 26.57 13.23 35.54
CA SER A 341 26.78 12.70 36.91
C SER A 341 26.49 11.21 36.96
N LEU A 342 27.40 10.43 37.50
CA LEU A 342 27.20 8.99 37.71
C LEU A 342 26.24 8.70 38.89
N GLN A 343 25.95 9.71 39.70
CA GLN A 343 25.02 9.61 40.84
C GLN A 343 23.92 10.64 40.74
N LYS A 344 22.76 10.33 41.32
CA LYS A 344 21.64 11.29 41.38
C LYS A 344 22.09 12.59 42.03
N ILE A 345 21.98 13.70 41.34
CA ILE A 345 22.24 15.05 41.86
C ILE A 345 21.24 15.32 42.97
N LYS A 346 21.72 15.48 44.22
CA LYS A 346 20.90 15.77 45.41
C LYS A 346 20.71 17.31 45.55
N LYS A 347 19.60 17.68 46.15
CA LYS A 347 19.37 19.09 46.56
C LYS A 347 20.32 19.44 47.68
N GLU A 348 21.01 20.55 47.56
CA GLU A 348 21.82 21.09 48.64
C GLU A 348 20.92 21.82 49.63
N ASN A 349 21.42 22.06 50.87
CA ASN A 349 20.69 22.65 51.96
C ASN A 349 20.32 24.14 51.69
N ASN A 350 20.98 24.80 50.76
CA ASN A 350 20.77 26.18 50.38
C ASN A 350 19.54 26.45 49.49
N LYS A 351 18.75 25.40 49.10
CA LYS A 351 17.58 25.44 48.24
C LYS A 351 17.84 25.94 46.81
N THR A 352 19.07 26.27 46.40
CA THR A 352 19.39 26.70 45.05
C THR A 352 19.57 25.51 44.14
N PRO A 353 18.91 25.46 42.95
CA PRO A 353 19.17 24.39 41.98
C PRO A 353 20.60 24.44 41.48
N PRO A 354 21.28 23.29 41.31
CA PRO A 354 22.61 23.27 40.72
C PRO A 354 22.59 23.77 39.30
N PRO A 355 23.53 24.63 38.84
CA PRO A 355 23.62 25.06 37.49
C PRO A 355 23.94 23.88 36.55
N LEU A 356 23.25 23.80 35.41
CA LEU A 356 23.56 22.85 34.35
C LEU A 356 24.38 23.58 33.27
N HIS A 357 25.63 23.20 33.14
CA HIS A 357 26.48 23.66 32.05
C HIS A 357 26.15 22.84 30.79
N MET A 358 25.76 23.54 29.74
CA MET A 358 25.31 22.92 28.50
C MET A 358 26.38 23.08 27.42
N VAL A 359 26.51 22.07 26.55
CA VAL A 359 27.33 22.08 25.34
C VAL A 359 26.47 21.65 24.15
N GLU A 360 26.85 22.10 22.97
CA GLU A 360 26.14 21.75 21.74
C GLU A 360 26.31 20.26 21.41
N ASN A 361 25.24 19.66 20.92
CA ASN A 361 25.27 18.35 20.28
C ASN A 361 25.73 18.45 18.82
N PRO A 362 26.24 17.36 18.25
CA PRO A 362 26.59 17.37 16.84
C PRO A 362 25.33 17.52 15.97
N ASP A 363 25.44 18.38 14.97
CA ASP A 363 24.40 18.52 13.94
C ASP A 363 24.54 17.39 12.91
N ILE A 364 23.75 16.33 13.08
CA ILE A 364 23.84 15.13 12.26
C ILE A 364 23.53 15.42 10.79
N LEU A 365 22.48 16.22 10.52
CA LEU A 365 22.10 16.60 9.16
C LEU A 365 23.20 17.39 8.46
N ALA A 366 23.76 18.40 9.12
CA ALA A 366 24.86 19.19 8.55
C ALA A 366 26.15 18.36 8.37
N THR A 367 26.46 17.51 9.34
CA THR A 367 27.63 16.63 9.27
C THR A 367 27.58 15.71 8.07
N ILE A 368 26.43 15.07 7.82
CA ILE A 368 26.28 14.17 6.68
C ILE A 368 26.06 14.93 5.38
N GLY A 369 25.34 16.05 5.41
CA GLY A 369 25.08 16.88 4.22
C GLY A 369 26.36 17.46 3.58
N HIS A 370 27.43 17.63 4.37
CA HIS A 370 28.71 18.15 3.90
C HIS A 370 29.84 17.11 3.90
N ALA A 371 29.55 15.86 4.23
CA ALA A 371 30.54 14.79 4.23
C ALA A 371 31.07 14.49 2.81
N SER A 372 32.32 14.05 2.70
CA SER A 372 32.90 13.60 1.43
C SER A 372 32.23 12.38 0.82
N ASN A 373 31.67 11.52 1.67
CA ASN A 373 30.88 10.32 1.33
C ASN A 373 29.37 10.55 1.51
N ARG A 374 28.93 11.80 1.29
CA ARG A 374 27.53 12.21 1.35
C ARG A 374 26.65 11.34 0.45
N PRO A 375 25.48 10.85 0.92
CA PRO A 375 24.50 10.18 0.07
C PRO A 375 24.04 11.07 -1.09
N SER A 376 23.63 10.45 -2.21
CA SER A 376 23.09 11.16 -3.38
C SER A 376 21.86 12.00 -3.05
N LEU A 377 21.09 11.57 -2.05
CA LEU A 377 19.90 12.26 -1.55
C LEU A 377 19.98 12.45 -0.04
N VAL A 378 19.87 13.70 0.42
CA VAL A 378 19.83 14.05 1.85
C VAL A 378 18.57 14.84 2.14
N ILE A 379 17.73 14.33 3.03
CA ILE A 379 16.46 14.92 3.42
C ILE A 379 16.45 15.19 4.93
N GLY A 380 16.10 16.42 5.33
CA GLY A 380 15.92 16.80 6.72
C GLY A 380 14.46 17.05 7.06
N PHE A 381 14.09 16.86 8.32
CA PHE A 381 12.83 17.34 8.89
C PHE A 381 13.10 18.58 9.75
N ALA A 382 12.20 19.54 9.69
CA ALA A 382 12.26 20.75 10.51
C ALA A 382 10.90 21.03 11.15
N ALA A 383 10.87 21.15 12.46
CA ALA A 383 9.72 21.62 13.21
C ALA A 383 9.85 23.15 13.40
N GLU A 384 8.94 23.92 12.83
CA GLU A 384 8.98 25.37 12.84
C GLU A 384 7.69 25.93 13.42
N THR A 385 7.79 27.09 14.09
CA THR A 385 6.65 27.78 14.68
C THR A 385 6.33 29.11 13.98
N TYR A 386 7.25 29.63 13.16
CA TYR A 386 7.10 30.86 12.37
C TYR A 386 8.01 30.82 11.14
N ASP A 387 7.67 31.60 10.11
CA ASP A 387 8.44 31.74 8.85
C ASP A 387 8.93 30.41 8.25
N ILE A 388 8.04 29.39 8.29
CA ILE A 388 8.32 27.98 8.00
C ILE A 388 9.10 27.80 6.71
N ILE A 389 8.65 28.45 5.62
CA ILE A 389 9.29 28.28 4.29
C ILE A 389 10.67 28.92 4.27
N VAL A 390 10.80 30.14 4.79
CA VAL A 390 12.07 30.89 4.79
C VAL A 390 13.12 30.16 5.62
N ASN A 391 12.73 29.68 6.80
CA ASN A 391 13.61 28.92 7.68
C ASN A 391 14.02 27.59 7.07
N ALA A 392 13.09 26.88 6.43
CA ALA A 392 13.39 25.63 5.73
C ALA A 392 14.36 25.83 4.53
N GLN A 393 14.18 26.89 3.74
CA GLN A 393 15.10 27.23 2.65
C GLN A 393 16.52 27.53 3.15
N LYS A 394 16.65 28.31 4.22
CA LYS A 394 17.94 28.57 4.86
C LYS A 394 18.58 27.27 5.35
N LYS A 395 17.81 26.40 6.02
CA LYS A 395 18.28 25.08 6.50
C LYS A 395 18.75 24.19 5.36
N CYS A 396 18.02 24.16 4.22
CA CYS A 396 18.44 23.43 3.03
C CYS A 396 19.87 23.75 2.59
N VAL A 397 20.19 25.05 2.53
CA VAL A 397 21.52 25.51 2.12
C VAL A 397 22.56 25.26 3.21
N GLN A 398 22.27 25.69 4.44
CA GLN A 398 23.20 25.61 5.57
C GLN A 398 23.57 24.18 5.98
N LYS A 399 22.63 23.24 5.82
CA LYS A 399 22.82 21.84 6.23
C LYS A 399 23.23 20.94 5.04
N GLY A 400 23.36 21.47 3.82
CA GLY A 400 23.67 20.67 2.64
C GLY A 400 22.59 19.65 2.26
N ALA A 401 21.33 19.90 2.64
CA ALA A 401 20.20 19.03 2.30
C ALA A 401 19.66 19.32 0.89
N ASP A 402 19.10 18.30 0.23
CA ASP A 402 18.39 18.43 -1.04
C ASP A 402 16.96 18.88 -0.81
N PHE A 403 16.33 18.35 0.26
CA PHE A 403 14.98 18.72 0.70
C PHE A 403 14.91 18.88 2.21
N ILE A 404 14.06 19.81 2.63
CA ILE A 404 13.59 19.92 4.03
C ILE A 404 12.09 19.74 4.04
N LEU A 405 11.59 18.78 4.84
CA LEU A 405 10.19 18.66 5.18
C LEU A 405 9.91 19.52 6.42
N ALA A 406 9.36 20.69 6.18
CA ALA A 406 9.02 21.63 7.24
C ALA A 406 7.61 21.33 7.75
N ASN A 407 7.49 21.11 9.07
CA ASN A 407 6.24 20.86 9.77
C ASN A 407 5.90 22.07 10.63
N ASP A 408 4.68 22.58 10.50
CA ASP A 408 4.14 23.60 11.39
C ASP A 408 3.74 22.93 12.73
N VAL A 409 4.49 23.27 13.77
CA VAL A 409 4.26 22.78 15.13
C VAL A 409 3.75 23.87 16.08
N SER A 410 3.28 24.98 15.54
CA SER A 410 2.65 26.05 16.34
C SER A 410 1.44 25.52 17.11
N PHE A 411 1.21 26.07 18.31
CA PHE A 411 0.01 25.77 19.07
C PHE A 411 -1.17 26.44 18.40
N HIS A 412 -2.20 25.66 18.07
CA HIS A 412 -3.47 26.22 17.65
C HIS A 412 -4.18 26.94 18.82
N THR A 413 -5.05 27.88 18.50
CA THR A 413 -5.84 28.68 19.49
C THR A 413 -6.72 27.81 20.40
N ASP A 414 -6.98 26.55 20.01
CA ASP A 414 -7.70 25.53 20.80
C ASP A 414 -6.80 24.71 21.74
N GLY A 415 -5.49 25.04 21.82
CA GLY A 415 -4.52 24.35 22.67
C GLY A 415 -4.06 23.00 22.11
N THR A 416 -4.48 22.58 20.91
CA THR A 416 -3.99 21.38 20.27
C THR A 416 -2.65 21.62 19.57
N SER A 417 -1.71 20.68 19.72
CA SER A 417 -0.43 20.69 19.01
C SER A 417 -0.36 19.47 18.08
N VAL A 418 0.18 19.67 16.89
CA VAL A 418 0.44 18.61 15.92
C VAL A 418 1.54 17.64 16.41
N MET A 419 2.34 18.08 17.41
CA MET A 419 3.40 17.25 17.99
C MET A 419 2.83 16.03 18.73
N GLY A 420 3.22 14.82 18.31
CA GLY A 420 2.74 13.57 18.91
C GLY A 420 1.45 13.02 18.31
N GLY A 421 0.68 13.83 17.55
CA GLY A 421 -0.54 13.41 16.84
C GLY A 421 -0.27 12.43 15.68
N ASP A 422 -1.36 11.96 15.05
CA ASP A 422 -1.28 10.99 13.94
C ASP A 422 -1.28 11.67 12.56
N THR A 423 -1.47 12.99 12.51
CA THR A 423 -1.48 13.78 11.27
C THR A 423 -0.35 14.80 11.23
N ASN A 424 0.04 15.22 10.03
CA ASN A 424 1.01 16.26 9.76
C ASN A 424 0.55 17.17 8.63
N ARG A 425 0.95 18.46 8.71
CA ARG A 425 0.90 19.40 7.59
C ARG A 425 2.34 19.73 7.20
N ILE A 426 2.76 19.34 6.02
CA ILE A 426 4.13 19.40 5.56
C ILE A 426 4.27 20.39 4.40
N CYS A 427 5.35 21.18 4.43
CA CYS A 427 5.89 21.86 3.26
C CYS A 427 7.19 21.15 2.83
N LEU A 428 7.21 20.59 1.63
CA LEU A 428 8.43 20.07 1.03
C LEU A 428 9.18 21.22 0.38
N VAL A 429 10.35 21.52 0.89
CA VAL A 429 11.17 22.68 0.48
C VAL A 429 12.50 22.19 -0.07
N SER A 430 12.83 22.61 -1.29
CA SER A 430 14.17 22.50 -1.88
C SER A 430 14.83 23.86 -2.01
N ARG A 431 16.04 23.90 -2.56
CA ARG A 431 16.70 25.18 -2.87
C ARG A 431 15.94 26.05 -3.88
N LYS A 432 15.09 25.43 -4.75
CA LYS A 432 14.42 26.10 -5.86
C LYS A 432 12.88 26.03 -5.79
N THR A 433 12.34 25.03 -5.13
CA THR A 433 10.90 24.73 -5.15
C THR A 433 10.33 24.60 -3.75
N VAL A 434 9.05 24.93 -3.62
CA VAL A 434 8.25 24.74 -2.41
C VAL A 434 6.95 24.06 -2.82
N GLU A 435 6.64 22.94 -2.23
CA GLU A 435 5.38 22.20 -2.41
C GLU A 435 4.67 22.09 -1.06
N GLN A 436 3.46 22.62 -0.97
CA GLN A 436 2.64 22.48 0.23
C GLN A 436 1.76 21.22 0.11
N TRP A 437 1.82 20.39 1.14
CA TRP A 437 0.99 19.19 1.24
C TRP A 437 -0.24 19.45 2.11
N PRO A 438 -1.41 18.88 1.77
CA PRO A 438 -2.57 18.96 2.64
C PRO A 438 -2.29 18.29 3.99
N CYS A 439 -3.15 18.53 4.97
CA CYS A 439 -3.08 17.78 6.22
C CYS A 439 -3.36 16.30 5.95
N MET A 440 -2.42 15.43 6.30
CA MET A 440 -2.44 14.00 5.99
C MET A 440 -2.00 13.19 7.21
N SER A 441 -2.36 11.90 7.26
CA SER A 441 -1.78 10.99 8.23
C SER A 441 -0.27 10.83 8.02
N LYS A 442 0.47 10.48 9.07
CA LYS A 442 1.91 10.23 8.99
C LYS A 442 2.25 9.11 8.00
N GLN A 443 1.36 8.14 7.84
CA GLN A 443 1.45 7.09 6.83
C GLN A 443 1.38 7.69 5.40
N GLN A 444 0.39 8.52 5.12
CA GLN A 444 0.22 9.17 3.82
C GLN A 444 1.39 10.12 3.49
N VAL A 445 1.92 10.83 4.49
CA VAL A 445 3.15 11.64 4.33
C VAL A 445 4.32 10.75 3.90
N ALA A 446 4.50 9.60 4.56
CA ALA A 446 5.57 8.66 4.24
C ALA A 446 5.44 8.10 2.82
N GLU A 447 4.25 7.70 2.40
CA GLU A 447 3.98 7.21 1.05
C GLU A 447 4.21 8.28 -0.02
N LYS A 448 3.79 9.52 0.24
CA LYS A 448 4.02 10.64 -0.68
C LYS A 448 5.51 10.98 -0.79
N LEU A 449 6.24 10.99 0.33
CA LEU A 449 7.67 11.19 0.33
C LEU A 449 8.40 10.07 -0.42
N ALA A 450 8.01 8.82 -0.21
CA ALA A 450 8.58 7.68 -0.90
C ALA A 450 8.40 7.77 -2.43
N LYS A 451 7.24 8.24 -2.92
CA LYS A 451 7.02 8.53 -4.35
C LYS A 451 7.93 9.65 -4.87
N THR A 452 8.11 10.72 -4.09
CA THR A 452 9.05 11.81 -4.43
C THR A 452 10.49 11.30 -4.54
N ILE A 453 10.91 10.42 -3.62
CA ILE A 453 12.24 9.79 -3.65
C ILE A 453 12.41 8.92 -4.90
N VAL A 454 11.41 8.12 -5.25
CA VAL A 454 11.42 7.34 -6.50
C VAL A 454 11.60 8.25 -7.71
N SER A 455 10.83 9.33 -7.81
CA SER A 455 10.93 10.29 -8.91
C SER A 455 12.30 10.97 -8.99
N PHE A 456 12.90 11.28 -7.83
CA PHE A 456 14.25 11.82 -7.76
C PHE A 456 15.28 10.86 -8.37
N PHE A 457 15.25 9.58 -8.00
CA PHE A 457 16.21 8.59 -8.52
C PHE A 457 15.95 8.23 -9.98
N HIS A 458 14.69 8.27 -10.44
CA HIS A 458 14.39 8.13 -11.87
C HIS A 458 14.99 9.26 -12.71
N SER A 459 14.99 10.49 -12.18
CA SER A 459 15.57 11.64 -12.89
C SER A 459 17.11 11.62 -12.94
N LEU A 460 17.76 10.85 -12.08
CA LEU A 460 19.23 10.66 -12.06
C LEU A 460 19.69 9.51 -12.99
N SER A 461 18.78 8.61 -13.37
CA SER A 461 19.12 7.54 -14.32
C SER A 461 19.15 8.14 -15.72
N PRO A 462 20.26 8.08 -16.48
CA PRO A 462 20.28 8.58 -17.84
C PRO A 462 19.24 7.81 -18.65
N THR A 463 18.34 8.56 -19.32
CA THR A 463 17.49 8.04 -20.39
C THR A 463 18.41 7.45 -21.46
N ASN A 464 18.43 6.11 -21.56
CA ASN A 464 19.01 5.41 -22.71
C ASN A 464 18.15 5.63 -23.94
#